data_a922fef7a4ceebfdf5a819fe7d8121b3
#
_entry.id   a922fef7a4ceebfdf5a819fe7d8121b3
#
_cell.length_a   1.000
_cell.length_b   1.000
_cell.length_c   1.000
_cell.angle_alpha   90.00
_cell.angle_beta   90.00
_cell.angle_gamma   90.00
#
_symmetry.space_group_name_H-M   'P 1'
#
loop_
_entity.id
_entity.type
_entity.pdbx_description
1 polymer ?
#
loop_
_entity_poly.entity_id
_entity_poly.type
_entity_poly.pdbx_seq_one_letter_code
_entity_poly.pdbx_strand_id
1 'polypeptide(L)'
;MISKNITINIPTDMEARPVALLVQVASQFESNIYVEVEDKKVNAKSIMGMMSLAMNYEDMVTVVTEGEDEKEALDTLEQFLSEG
;
A
#
# COMPACT_ATOMS: atom_id res chain seq x y z
N MET A 1 -2.02 10.44 12.44
CA MET A 1 -2.10 10.15 10.99
C MET A 1 -0.85 10.64 10.28
N ILE A 2 -0.22 9.76 9.53
CA ILE A 2 0.93 10.13 8.72
C ILE A 2 0.73 9.61 7.31
N SER A 3 1.40 10.25 6.36
CA SER A 3 1.29 9.85 4.97
C SER A 3 2.64 10.06 4.27
N LYS A 4 2.85 9.33 3.20
CA LYS A 4 4.08 9.42 2.44
C LYS A 4 3.84 9.01 1.00
N ASN A 5 4.48 9.72 0.09
CA ASN A 5 4.47 9.34 -1.32
C ASN A 5 5.59 8.32 -1.55
N ILE A 6 5.25 7.22 -2.17
CA ILE A 6 6.18 6.11 -2.38
C ILE A 6 6.14 5.71 -3.84
N THR A 7 7.31 5.57 -4.46
CA THR A 7 7.40 5.09 -5.82
C THR A 7 7.42 3.56 -5.79
N ILE A 8 6.54 2.95 -6.56
CA ILE A 8 6.45 1.50 -6.62
C ILE A 8 7.65 0.95 -7.38
N ASN A 9 8.40 0.09 -6.72
CA ASN A 9 9.60 -0.50 -7.30
C ASN A 9 9.55 -2.02 -7.26
N ILE A 10 8.35 -2.58 -7.21
CA ILE A 10 8.13 -4.01 -7.29
C ILE A 10 7.42 -4.33 -8.59
N PRO A 11 7.67 -5.50 -9.21
CA PRO A 11 6.96 -5.87 -10.43
C PRO A 11 5.47 -6.01 -10.15
N THR A 12 4.66 -5.23 -10.86
CA THR A 12 3.21 -5.27 -10.69
C THR A 12 2.50 -5.73 -11.95
N ASP A 13 3.28 -6.12 -12.94
CA ASP A 13 2.75 -6.54 -14.24
C ASP A 13 2.32 -8.01 -14.26
N MET A 14 2.50 -8.71 -13.16
CA MET A 14 2.23 -10.13 -13.09
C MET A 14 1.17 -10.42 -12.05
N GLU A 15 -0.08 -10.47 -12.50
CA GLU A 15 -1.16 -10.95 -11.66
C GLU A 15 -1.41 -10.09 -10.41
N ALA A 16 -2.32 -10.56 -9.57
CA ALA A 16 -2.71 -9.87 -8.35
C ALA A 16 -1.83 -10.22 -7.15
N ARG A 17 -0.77 -11.00 -7.36
CA ARG A 17 0.04 -11.50 -6.27
C ARG A 17 0.69 -10.39 -5.43
N PRO A 18 1.31 -9.37 -6.04
CA PRO A 18 1.87 -8.29 -5.21
C PRO A 18 0.81 -7.56 -4.40
N VAL A 19 -0.38 -7.41 -4.96
CA VAL A 19 -1.49 -6.77 -4.26
C VAL A 19 -1.93 -7.61 -3.08
N ALA A 20 -2.03 -8.93 -3.25
CA ALA A 20 -2.42 -9.82 -2.16
C ALA A 20 -1.40 -9.79 -1.03
N LEU A 21 -0.11 -9.76 -1.37
CA LEU A 21 0.93 -9.68 -0.36
C LEU A 21 0.86 -8.35 0.39
N LEU A 22 0.59 -7.27 -0.31
CA LEU A 22 0.46 -5.97 0.32
C LEU A 22 -0.70 -5.97 1.32
N VAL A 23 -1.82 -6.57 0.96
CA VAL A 23 -2.96 -6.69 1.86
C VAL A 23 -2.57 -7.49 3.10
N GLN A 24 -1.84 -8.59 2.94
CA GLN A 24 -1.40 -9.39 4.07
C GLN A 24 -0.49 -8.60 5.00
N VAL A 25 0.44 -7.84 4.44
CA VAL A 25 1.35 -7.02 5.24
C VAL A 25 0.55 -5.96 5.99
N ALA A 26 -0.34 -5.26 5.29
CA ALA A 26 -1.15 -4.21 5.91
C ALA A 26 -2.03 -4.76 7.02
N SER A 27 -2.51 -5.99 6.88
CA SER A 27 -3.42 -6.59 7.86
C SER A 27 -2.74 -6.95 9.16
N GLN A 28 -1.41 -6.92 9.23
CA GLN A 28 -0.68 -7.21 10.44
C GLN A 28 -0.70 -6.04 11.42
N PHE A 29 -1.08 -4.87 10.97
CA PHE A 29 -1.08 -3.67 11.79
C PHE A 29 -2.48 -3.31 12.22
N GLU A 30 -2.60 -2.68 13.38
CA GLU A 30 -3.89 -2.23 13.89
C GLU A 30 -4.33 -0.93 13.26
N SER A 31 -3.38 -0.12 12.80
CA SER A 31 -3.68 1.16 12.18
C SER A 31 -4.55 1.00 10.94
N ASN A 32 -5.35 2.02 10.68
CA ASN A 32 -6.06 2.11 9.41
C ASN A 32 -5.03 2.49 8.35
N ILE A 33 -5.03 1.80 7.23
CA ILE A 33 -4.05 1.99 6.18
C ILE A 33 -4.78 2.19 4.86
N TYR A 34 -4.46 3.27 4.17
CA TYR A 34 -5.08 3.61 2.90
C TYR A 34 -3.99 3.82 1.86
N VAL A 35 -4.30 3.45 0.63
CA VAL A 35 -3.43 3.70 -0.50
C VAL A 35 -4.18 4.56 -1.50
N GLU A 36 -3.58 5.67 -1.89
CA GLU A 36 -4.19 6.60 -2.84
C GLU A 36 -3.39 6.60 -4.13
N VAL A 37 -4.09 6.42 -5.24
CA VAL A 37 -3.52 6.53 -6.58
C VAL A 37 -4.40 7.49 -7.36
N GLU A 38 -3.85 8.62 -7.75
CA GLU A 38 -4.61 9.67 -8.42
C GLU A 38 -5.81 10.09 -7.56
N ASP A 39 -7.02 9.87 -8.03
CA ASP A 39 -8.22 10.27 -7.32
C ASP A 39 -8.83 9.16 -6.47
N LYS A 40 -8.22 7.98 -6.49
CA LYS A 40 -8.77 6.83 -5.78
C LYS A 40 -8.06 6.60 -4.48
N LYS A 41 -8.82 6.37 -3.44
CA LYS A 41 -8.30 6.05 -2.11
C LYS A 41 -9.00 4.78 -1.64
N VAL A 42 -8.22 3.75 -1.34
CA VAL A 42 -8.78 2.47 -0.92
C VAL A 42 -8.12 2.01 0.35
N ASN A 43 -8.84 1.14 1.06
CA ASN A 43 -8.33 0.53 2.29
C ASN A 43 -7.34 -0.57 1.91
N ALA A 44 -6.10 -0.45 2.40
CA ALA A 44 -5.06 -1.40 2.06
C ALA A 44 -5.31 -2.79 2.63
N LYS A 45 -6.23 -2.92 3.58
CA LYS A 45 -6.59 -4.22 4.15
C LYS A 45 -7.70 -4.91 3.38
N SER A 46 -8.24 -4.24 2.34
CA SER A 46 -9.30 -4.80 1.52
C SER A 46 -8.71 -5.28 0.20
N ILE A 47 -8.73 -6.60 -0.01
CA ILE A 47 -8.16 -7.13 -1.24
C ILE A 47 -8.96 -6.69 -2.47
N MET A 48 -10.28 -6.60 -2.35
CA MET A 48 -11.08 -6.15 -3.47
C MET A 48 -10.83 -4.68 -3.79
N GLY A 49 -10.67 -3.85 -2.75
CA GLY A 49 -10.35 -2.45 -2.94
C GLY A 49 -9.00 -2.29 -3.60
N MET A 50 -8.01 -3.03 -3.11
CA MET A 50 -6.66 -2.93 -3.65
C MET A 50 -6.59 -3.42 -5.09
N MET A 51 -7.34 -4.46 -5.43
CA MET A 51 -7.35 -4.97 -6.79
C MET A 51 -8.01 -4.01 -7.78
N SER A 52 -8.80 -3.07 -7.28
CA SER A 52 -9.40 -2.07 -8.14
C SER A 52 -8.45 -0.93 -8.49
N LEU A 53 -7.31 -0.85 -7.79
CA LEU A 53 -6.31 0.17 -8.08
C LEU A 53 -5.40 -0.28 -9.20
N ALA A 54 -5.11 0.63 -10.11
CA ALA A 54 -4.14 0.38 -11.17
C ALA A 54 -2.77 0.84 -10.69
N MET A 55 -2.08 -0.01 -9.94
CA MET A 55 -0.73 0.29 -9.48
C MET A 55 0.26 -0.35 -10.44
N ASN A 56 1.09 0.46 -11.04
CA ASN A 56 2.07 -0.03 -12.00
C ASN A 56 3.48 0.26 -11.51
N TYR A 57 4.43 -0.50 -12.02
CA TYR A 57 5.83 -0.29 -11.72
C TYR A 57 6.20 1.16 -12.03
N GLU A 58 6.89 1.78 -11.09
CA GLU A 58 7.35 3.17 -11.13
C GLU A 58 6.24 4.21 -10.91
N ASP A 59 5.00 3.79 -10.73
CA ASP A 59 3.95 4.74 -10.34
C ASP A 59 4.18 5.21 -8.91
N MET A 60 3.76 6.43 -8.64
CA MET A 60 3.83 6.95 -7.28
C MET A 60 2.48 6.81 -6.62
N VAL A 61 2.49 6.28 -5.41
CA VAL A 61 1.28 6.15 -4.61
C VAL A 61 1.46 6.87 -3.29
N THR A 62 0.36 7.28 -2.68
CA THR A 62 0.40 7.87 -1.34
C THR A 62 -0.16 6.85 -0.36
N VAL A 63 0.64 6.52 0.64
CA VAL A 63 0.21 5.62 1.71
C VAL A 63 -0.10 6.46 2.93
N VAL A 64 -1.30 6.27 3.49
CA VAL A 64 -1.75 6.99 4.67
C VAL A 64 -2.00 5.98 5.78
N THR A 65 -1.43 6.21 6.95
CA THR A 65 -1.65 5.34 8.11
C THR A 65 -2.16 6.16 9.28
N GLU A 66 -3.07 5.55 10.06
CA GLU A 66 -3.66 6.22 11.21
C GLU A 66 -3.90 5.21 12.32
N GLY A 67 -3.21 5.37 13.45
CA GLY A 67 -3.36 4.47 14.59
C GLY A 67 -2.11 4.42 15.44
N GLU A 68 -2.10 3.53 16.44
CA GLU A 68 -0.99 3.46 17.38
C GLU A 68 0.32 3.01 16.72
N ASP A 69 0.23 2.11 15.75
CA ASP A 69 1.42 1.61 15.04
C ASP A 69 1.58 2.23 13.67
N GLU A 70 1.05 3.44 13.48
CA GLU A 70 1.03 4.07 12.16
C GLU A 70 2.43 4.26 11.57
N LYS A 71 3.40 4.60 12.40
CA LYS A 71 4.76 4.81 11.89
C LYS A 71 5.39 3.50 11.43
N GLU A 72 5.25 2.47 12.23
CA GLU A 72 5.78 1.16 11.88
C GLU A 72 5.10 0.61 10.64
N ALA A 73 3.78 0.80 10.55
CA ALA A 73 3.03 0.35 9.39
C ALA A 73 3.51 1.06 8.13
N LEU A 74 3.69 2.38 8.21
CA LEU A 74 4.13 3.14 7.04
C LEU A 74 5.53 2.72 6.61
N ASP A 75 6.44 2.56 7.56
CA ASP A 75 7.81 2.14 7.24
C ASP A 75 7.84 0.77 6.58
N THR A 76 7.04 -0.17 7.10
CA THR A 76 7.00 -1.51 6.55
C THR A 76 6.44 -1.51 5.13
N LEU A 77 5.38 -0.75 4.90
CA LEU A 77 4.79 -0.68 3.58
C LEU A 77 5.71 0.03 2.59
N GLU A 78 6.43 1.04 3.05
CA GLU A 78 7.41 1.71 2.19
C GLU A 78 8.48 0.73 1.74
N GLN A 79 9.00 -0.07 2.66
CA GLN A 79 10.00 -1.06 2.30
C GLN A 79 9.45 -2.07 1.31
N PHE A 80 8.22 -2.53 1.54
CA PHE A 80 7.61 -3.49 0.65
C PHE A 80 7.47 -2.93 -0.76
N LEU A 81 7.01 -1.70 -0.90
CA LEU A 81 6.74 -1.12 -2.21
C LEU A 81 7.99 -0.64 -2.92
N SER A 82 9.01 -0.22 -2.18
CA SER A 82 10.19 0.39 -2.78
C SER A 82 11.35 -0.56 -2.98
N GLU A 83 11.39 -1.67 -2.27
CA GLU A 83 12.54 -2.58 -2.35
C GLU A 83 12.25 -3.86 -3.10
N GLY A 84 11.00 -4.12 -3.38
CA GLY A 84 10.54 -5.25 -4.15
C GLY A 84 11.53 -6.34 -4.45
#